data_d1afb56646ec6d4d14cee0d9a2b2894a
#
_entry.id   d1afb56646ec6d4d14cee0d9a2b2894a
#
_cell.length_a   1.000
_cell.length_b   1.000
_cell.length_c   1.000
_cell.angle_alpha   90.00
_cell.angle_beta   90.00
_cell.angle_gamma   90.00
#
_symmetry.space_group_name_H-M   'P 1'
#
loop_
_entity.id
_entity.type
_entity.pdbx_description
1 polymer ?
#
loop_
_entity_poly.entity_id
_entity_poly.type
_entity_poly.pdbx_seq_one_letter_code
_entity_poly.pdbx_strand_id
1 'polypeptide(L)'
;MNVQLGSSARPLPDYETVRQHLPPNAWKYVLDLLQEHPVLVRVVPHRATKLGDYRPPRLGECWHRITVNEDLNRYAFLVTLLHELAHLRVAAMCATGTKKHKPHGPEWKKEFAVIVEPLIEESMVPGDLCVALAAAMQRPRAATCSDRLLILALSQYDPVVDQCLRVEQLEVGACFQLPDGRQFILGDRVRSRYRCIEFASGIEFRIHYLARVLLLELD
;
A
#
# COMPACT_ATOMS: atom_id res chain seq x y z
N MET A 1 47.93 -14.94 -2.97
CA MET A 1 46.53 -15.11 -3.45
C MET A 1 45.71 -13.94 -2.90
N ASN A 2 45.60 -12.83 -3.66
CA ASN A 2 44.84 -11.68 -3.25
C ASN A 2 43.35 -11.91 -3.55
N VAL A 3 42.55 -12.14 -2.51
CA VAL A 3 41.12 -12.12 -2.61
C VAL A 3 40.69 -10.65 -2.65
N GLN A 4 40.44 -10.13 -3.84
CA GLN A 4 39.73 -8.87 -4.01
C GLN A 4 38.32 -9.04 -3.48
N LEU A 5 38.06 -8.54 -2.27
CA LEU A 5 36.72 -8.26 -1.77
C LEU A 5 36.14 -7.17 -2.68
N GLY A 6 35.25 -7.60 -3.60
CA GLY A 6 34.48 -6.71 -4.41
C GLY A 6 33.68 -5.76 -3.52
N SER A 7 34.09 -4.52 -3.44
CA SER A 7 33.34 -3.41 -2.87
C SER A 7 32.11 -3.20 -3.75
N SER A 8 31.00 -3.89 -3.45
CA SER A 8 29.72 -3.48 -3.98
C SER A 8 29.38 -2.12 -3.35
N ALA A 9 29.51 -1.07 -4.14
CA ALA A 9 29.17 0.28 -3.72
C ALA A 9 27.78 0.24 -3.07
N ARG A 10 27.70 0.78 -1.83
CA ARG A 10 26.47 0.89 -1.05
C ARG A 10 25.46 1.67 -1.89
N PRO A 11 24.32 1.05 -2.28
CA PRO A 11 23.30 1.80 -3.00
C PRO A 11 22.81 2.92 -2.07
N LEU A 12 22.95 4.16 -2.48
CA LEU A 12 22.41 5.29 -1.74
C LEU A 12 20.88 5.25 -1.88
N PRO A 13 20.13 5.36 -0.78
CA PRO A 13 18.67 5.46 -0.85
C PRO A 13 18.30 6.74 -1.59
N ASP A 14 17.39 6.64 -2.56
CA ASP A 14 16.84 7.80 -3.25
C ASP A 14 15.74 8.43 -2.37
N TYR A 15 16.17 9.12 -1.33
CA TYR A 15 15.28 9.81 -0.40
C TYR A 15 14.51 10.97 -1.05
N GLU A 16 15.08 11.58 -2.08
CA GLU A 16 14.43 12.73 -2.74
C GLU A 16 13.18 12.28 -3.52
N THR A 17 13.25 11.19 -4.26
CA THR A 17 12.08 10.61 -4.93
C THR A 17 11.01 10.21 -3.91
N VAL A 18 11.38 9.59 -2.79
CA VAL A 18 10.42 9.23 -1.73
C VAL A 18 9.76 10.48 -1.14
N ARG A 19 10.52 11.54 -0.87
CA ARG A 19 10.05 12.81 -0.32
C ARG A 19 8.97 13.45 -1.19
N GLN A 20 9.14 13.43 -2.51
CA GLN A 20 8.19 14.04 -3.45
C GLN A 20 6.80 13.36 -3.41
N HIS A 21 6.74 12.10 -3.00
CA HIS A 21 5.49 11.34 -2.86
C HIS A 21 4.87 11.42 -1.46
N LEU A 22 5.49 12.11 -0.51
CA LEU A 22 4.99 12.22 0.86
C LEU A 22 4.33 13.58 1.15
N PRO A 23 3.42 13.64 2.13
CA PRO A 23 2.98 14.91 2.68
C PRO A 23 4.18 15.65 3.30
N PRO A 24 4.33 16.96 3.06
CA PRO A 24 5.49 17.72 3.57
C PRO A 24 5.65 17.61 5.10
N ASN A 25 4.55 17.62 5.84
CA ASN A 25 4.55 17.56 7.30
C ASN A 25 5.04 16.21 7.86
N ALA A 26 4.91 15.10 7.08
CA ALA A 26 5.33 13.78 7.51
C ALA A 26 6.78 13.45 7.11
N TRP A 27 7.41 14.26 6.27
CA TRP A 27 8.72 13.90 5.69
C TRP A 27 9.80 13.66 6.75
N LYS A 28 9.95 14.59 7.72
CA LYS A 28 10.99 14.47 8.75
C LYS A 28 10.79 13.16 9.55
N TYR A 29 9.58 12.92 9.97
CA TYR A 29 9.24 11.72 10.71
C TYR A 29 9.55 10.43 9.92
N VAL A 30 9.15 10.38 8.66
CA VAL A 30 9.42 9.22 7.79
C VAL A 30 10.93 9.05 7.58
N LEU A 31 11.69 10.14 7.41
CA LEU A 31 13.14 10.07 7.27
C LEU A 31 13.80 9.46 8.51
N ASP A 32 13.37 9.86 9.72
CA ASP A 32 13.87 9.30 10.98
C ASP A 32 13.60 7.79 11.05
N LEU A 33 12.41 7.34 10.67
CA LEU A 33 12.07 5.90 10.59
C LEU A 33 12.94 5.13 9.56
N LEU A 34 13.22 5.74 8.42
CA LEU A 34 14.04 5.11 7.37
C LEU A 34 15.51 4.98 7.79
N GLN A 35 15.96 5.78 8.73
CA GLN A 35 17.35 5.75 9.24
C GLN A 35 17.56 4.70 10.34
N GLU A 36 16.49 4.17 10.94
CA GLU A 36 16.59 3.14 12.00
C GLU A 36 17.20 1.82 11.48
N HIS A 37 16.99 1.52 10.20
CA HIS A 37 17.43 0.26 9.60
C HIS A 37 18.04 0.47 8.20
N PRO A 38 18.96 -0.39 7.76
CA PRO A 38 19.49 -0.32 6.40
C PRO A 38 18.39 -0.72 5.39
N VAL A 39 17.64 0.25 4.87
CA VAL A 39 16.53 0.03 3.94
C VAL A 39 16.70 0.82 2.64
N LEU A 40 16.37 0.17 1.54
CA LEU A 40 16.24 0.78 0.22
C LEU A 40 14.77 0.89 -0.12
N VAL A 41 14.28 2.12 -0.26
CA VAL A 41 12.92 2.39 -0.74
C VAL A 41 13.00 2.75 -2.22
N ARG A 42 12.14 2.16 -3.03
CA ARG A 42 12.00 2.46 -4.46
C ARG A 42 10.54 2.77 -4.77
N VAL A 43 10.32 3.88 -5.45
CA VAL A 43 9.08 4.20 -6.12
C VAL A 43 9.05 3.44 -7.43
N VAL A 44 7.96 2.74 -7.72
CA VAL A 44 7.85 1.86 -8.89
C VAL A 44 6.56 2.12 -9.66
N PRO A 45 6.52 1.82 -10.97
CA PRO A 45 5.31 1.93 -11.76
C PRO A 45 4.13 1.16 -11.16
N HIS A 46 2.92 1.55 -11.54
CA HIS A 46 1.67 0.94 -11.10
C HIS A 46 1.70 -0.59 -11.15
N ARG A 47 1.24 -1.22 -10.09
CA ARG A 47 1.01 -2.67 -10.00
C ARG A 47 -0.41 -2.94 -9.52
N ALA A 48 -1.19 -3.65 -10.33
CA ALA A 48 -2.59 -3.97 -10.03
C ALA A 48 -2.81 -4.88 -8.80
N THR A 49 -1.80 -5.65 -8.39
CA THR A 49 -1.95 -6.69 -7.36
C THR A 49 -1.52 -6.25 -5.96
N LYS A 50 -0.72 -5.17 -5.84
CA LYS A 50 -0.19 -4.66 -4.58
C LYS A 50 0.19 -3.19 -4.67
N LEU A 51 0.03 -2.46 -3.58
CA LEU A 51 0.41 -1.05 -3.46
C LEU A 51 1.87 -0.89 -3.00
N GLY A 52 2.30 -1.75 -2.09
CA GLY A 52 3.66 -1.85 -1.56
C GLY A 52 4.16 -3.30 -1.53
N ASP A 53 5.45 -3.47 -1.23
CA ASP A 53 6.08 -4.78 -1.07
C ASP A 53 7.35 -4.65 -0.24
N TYR A 54 7.39 -5.33 0.89
CA TYR A 54 8.59 -5.47 1.71
C TYR A 54 9.32 -6.77 1.40
N ARG A 55 10.65 -6.71 1.34
CA ARG A 55 11.52 -7.90 1.22
C ARG A 55 12.69 -7.81 2.18
N PRO A 56 12.96 -8.88 2.94
CA PRO A 56 14.14 -8.95 3.81
C PRO A 56 15.44 -8.95 2.98
N PRO A 57 16.59 -8.74 3.64
CA PRO A 57 17.90 -8.90 3.03
C PRO A 57 18.07 -10.30 2.41
N ARG A 58 18.77 -10.39 1.29
CA ARG A 58 19.22 -11.68 0.74
C ARG A 58 20.41 -12.19 1.53
N LEU A 59 20.73 -13.47 1.34
CA LEU A 59 21.92 -14.06 1.95
C LEU A 59 23.17 -13.25 1.55
N GLY A 60 23.92 -12.79 2.54
CA GLY A 60 25.12 -11.95 2.33
C GLY A 60 24.83 -10.45 2.15
N GLU A 61 23.57 -10.02 2.16
CA GLU A 61 23.19 -8.61 2.15
C GLU A 61 22.70 -8.15 3.53
N CYS A 62 22.81 -6.86 3.83
CA CYS A 62 22.25 -6.27 5.04
C CYS A 62 21.04 -5.35 4.74
N TRP A 63 20.68 -5.11 3.46
CA TRP A 63 19.68 -4.16 3.03
C TRP A 63 18.29 -4.77 2.92
N HIS A 64 17.36 -4.22 3.69
CA HIS A 64 15.93 -4.39 3.47
C HIS A 64 15.50 -3.66 2.21
N ARG A 65 14.45 -4.12 1.54
CA ARG A 65 13.91 -3.49 0.32
C ARG A 65 12.41 -3.26 0.49
N ILE A 66 12.01 -2.03 0.22
CA ILE A 66 10.61 -1.63 0.15
C ILE A 66 10.36 -1.05 -1.24
N THR A 67 9.23 -1.40 -1.84
CA THR A 67 8.75 -0.76 -3.06
C THR A 67 7.34 -0.25 -2.84
N VAL A 68 7.03 0.96 -3.34
CA VAL A 68 5.70 1.58 -3.28
C VAL A 68 5.34 2.06 -4.68
N ASN A 69 4.08 1.93 -5.07
CA ASN A 69 3.60 2.38 -6.38
C ASN A 69 3.61 3.91 -6.48
N GLU A 70 4.01 4.44 -7.63
CA GLU A 70 4.13 5.88 -7.90
C GLU A 70 2.79 6.60 -8.09
N ASP A 71 1.74 5.87 -8.48
CA ASP A 71 0.41 6.39 -8.79
C ASP A 71 -0.49 6.64 -7.57
N LEU A 72 0.02 6.40 -6.37
CA LEU A 72 -0.69 6.67 -5.14
C LEU A 72 -0.70 8.16 -4.81
N ASN A 73 -1.84 8.68 -4.32
CA ASN A 73 -1.82 10.00 -3.70
C ASN A 73 -0.88 10.02 -2.48
N ARG A 74 -0.46 11.20 -2.04
CA ARG A 74 0.57 11.36 -0.99
C ARG A 74 0.23 10.65 0.32
N TYR A 75 -1.03 10.61 0.71
CA TYR A 75 -1.46 9.97 1.95
C TYR A 75 -1.55 8.46 1.80
N ALA A 76 -2.04 7.96 0.67
CA ALA A 76 -2.04 6.55 0.36
C ALA A 76 -0.60 6.01 0.23
N PHE A 77 0.32 6.80 -0.36
CA PHE A 77 1.74 6.48 -0.41
C PHE A 77 2.34 6.40 1.00
N LEU A 78 2.09 7.40 1.85
CA LEU A 78 2.55 7.42 3.24
C LEU A 78 2.09 6.18 4.01
N VAL A 79 0.78 5.91 4.03
CA VAL A 79 0.22 4.76 4.76
C VAL A 79 0.77 3.43 4.24
N THR A 80 0.95 3.30 2.91
CA THR A 80 1.55 2.11 2.31
C THR A 80 3.01 1.95 2.71
N LEU A 81 3.80 3.01 2.69
CA LEU A 81 5.20 2.98 3.12
C LEU A 81 5.32 2.57 4.60
N LEU A 82 4.49 3.14 5.49
CA LEU A 82 4.47 2.79 6.90
C LEU A 82 4.02 1.33 7.13
N HIS A 83 3.09 0.82 6.32
CA HIS A 83 2.71 -0.59 6.33
C HIS A 83 3.91 -1.52 6.05
N GLU A 84 4.71 -1.20 5.04
CA GLU A 84 5.90 -1.98 4.69
C GLU A 84 7.03 -1.81 5.71
N LEU A 85 7.16 -0.63 6.33
CA LEU A 85 8.09 -0.40 7.45
C LEU A 85 7.72 -1.21 8.69
N ALA A 86 6.42 -1.41 8.97
CA ALA A 86 6.00 -2.31 10.05
C ALA A 86 6.42 -3.76 9.78
N HIS A 87 6.35 -4.24 8.52
CA HIS A 87 6.90 -5.55 8.15
C HIS A 87 8.41 -5.62 8.36
N LEU A 88 9.15 -4.56 8.01
CA LEU A 88 10.58 -4.48 8.23
C LEU A 88 10.92 -4.58 9.72
N ARG A 89 10.27 -3.78 10.58
CA ARG A 89 10.52 -3.81 12.04
C ARG A 89 10.28 -5.19 12.64
N VAL A 90 9.18 -5.85 12.29
CA VAL A 90 8.91 -7.22 12.72
C VAL A 90 10.01 -8.19 12.24
N ALA A 91 10.46 -8.06 10.98
CA ALA A 91 11.52 -8.90 10.45
C ALA A 91 12.87 -8.66 11.15
N ALA A 92 13.20 -7.41 11.47
CA ALA A 92 14.41 -7.05 12.21
C ALA A 92 14.41 -7.64 13.63
N MET A 93 13.26 -7.66 14.32
CA MET A 93 13.11 -8.34 15.62
C MET A 93 13.34 -9.85 15.51
N CYS A 94 12.92 -10.48 14.39
CA CYS A 94 13.07 -11.92 14.17
C CYS A 94 14.51 -12.33 13.83
N ALA A 95 15.34 -11.43 13.33
CA ALA A 95 16.74 -11.73 13.02
C ALA A 95 17.53 -12.21 14.25
N THR A 96 17.01 -11.91 15.45
CA THR A 96 17.57 -12.35 16.75
C THR A 96 16.87 -13.57 17.35
N GLY A 97 15.83 -14.15 16.70
CA GLY A 97 15.01 -15.23 17.24
C GLY A 97 14.49 -16.24 16.22
N THR A 98 14.09 -17.42 16.70
CA THR A 98 13.64 -18.56 15.87
C THR A 98 12.16 -18.52 15.46
N LYS A 99 11.39 -17.53 15.90
CA LYS A 99 9.94 -17.46 15.65
C LYS A 99 9.61 -16.81 14.31
N LYS A 100 8.92 -17.54 13.45
CA LYS A 100 8.27 -16.97 12.26
C LYS A 100 6.98 -16.27 12.67
N HIS A 101 6.89 -14.95 12.43
CA HIS A 101 5.66 -14.20 12.65
C HIS A 101 4.71 -14.29 11.44
N LYS A 102 3.40 -14.33 11.72
CA LYS A 102 2.40 -14.31 10.65
C LYS A 102 2.35 -12.91 10.03
N PRO A 103 2.30 -12.78 8.71
CA PRO A 103 2.00 -11.49 8.08
C PRO A 103 0.73 -10.87 8.69
N HIS A 104 0.79 -9.60 9.05
CA HIS A 104 -0.29 -8.87 9.72
C HIS A 104 -0.79 -9.50 11.05
N GLY A 105 0.09 -10.29 11.70
CA GLY A 105 -0.15 -10.85 13.04
C GLY A 105 -0.11 -9.80 14.15
N PRO A 106 -0.21 -10.22 15.44
CA PRO A 106 -0.21 -9.31 16.58
C PRO A 106 1.02 -8.39 16.63
N GLU A 107 2.20 -8.93 16.32
CA GLU A 107 3.46 -8.20 16.32
C GLU A 107 3.45 -7.08 15.27
N TRP A 108 3.04 -7.42 14.04
CA TRP A 108 2.91 -6.45 12.97
C TRP A 108 1.92 -5.33 13.33
N LYS A 109 0.77 -5.69 13.90
CA LYS A 109 -0.25 -4.71 14.32
C LYS A 109 0.29 -3.75 15.37
N LYS A 110 1.06 -4.28 16.34
CA LYS A 110 1.71 -3.47 17.37
C LYS A 110 2.70 -2.49 16.73
N GLU A 111 3.60 -2.97 15.88
CA GLU A 111 4.59 -2.12 15.19
C GLU A 111 3.92 -1.08 14.29
N PHE A 112 2.88 -1.48 13.56
CA PHE A 112 2.13 -0.56 12.72
C PHE A 112 1.45 0.54 13.55
N ALA A 113 0.84 0.19 14.70
CA ALA A 113 0.24 1.18 15.60
C ALA A 113 1.29 2.17 16.12
N VAL A 114 2.44 1.68 16.60
CA VAL A 114 3.56 2.53 17.07
C VAL A 114 4.03 3.51 16.00
N ILE A 115 4.10 3.07 14.73
CA ILE A 115 4.54 3.94 13.62
C ILE A 115 3.45 4.94 13.21
N VAL A 116 2.18 4.59 13.34
CA VAL A 116 1.06 5.45 12.88
C VAL A 116 0.62 6.44 13.95
N GLU A 117 0.74 6.11 15.23
CA GLU A 117 0.30 6.96 16.34
C GLU A 117 0.83 8.40 16.26
N PRO A 118 2.13 8.68 15.99
CA PRO A 118 2.63 10.04 15.86
C PRO A 118 2.00 10.84 14.71
N LEU A 119 1.55 10.19 13.62
CA LEU A 119 0.84 10.91 12.56
C LEU A 119 -0.45 11.57 13.05
N ILE A 120 -1.10 10.92 14.02
CA ILE A 120 -2.37 11.36 14.60
C ILE A 120 -2.10 12.41 15.68
N GLU A 121 -1.19 12.12 16.61
CA GLU A 121 -0.87 12.98 17.75
C GLU A 121 -0.30 14.34 17.33
N GLU A 122 0.57 14.35 16.34
CA GLU A 122 1.21 15.56 15.82
C GLU A 122 0.48 16.17 14.61
N SER A 123 -0.72 15.66 14.28
CA SER A 123 -1.56 16.14 13.17
C SER A 123 -0.80 16.25 11.83
N MET A 124 0.03 15.24 11.54
CA MET A 124 0.82 15.20 10.29
C MET A 124 -0.04 14.88 9.06
N VAL A 125 -1.26 14.42 9.27
CA VAL A 125 -2.26 14.13 8.23
C VAL A 125 -3.57 14.86 8.55
N PRO A 126 -4.47 15.07 7.56
CA PRO A 126 -5.77 15.68 7.78
C PRO A 126 -6.63 14.95 8.83
N GLY A 127 -7.51 15.68 9.51
CA GLY A 127 -8.30 15.17 10.63
C GLY A 127 -9.21 14.00 10.28
N ASP A 128 -9.78 13.95 9.08
CA ASP A 128 -10.56 12.82 8.58
C ASP A 128 -9.70 11.54 8.45
N LEU A 129 -8.45 11.69 8.02
CA LEU A 129 -7.48 10.59 7.98
C LEU A 129 -7.02 10.18 9.39
N CYS A 130 -6.86 11.11 10.33
CA CYS A 130 -6.58 10.79 11.73
C CYS A 130 -7.68 9.88 12.29
N VAL A 131 -8.94 10.22 12.09
CA VAL A 131 -10.10 9.43 12.53
C VAL A 131 -10.11 8.05 11.88
N ALA A 132 -9.89 7.99 10.56
CA ALA A 132 -9.88 6.73 9.82
C ALA A 132 -8.71 5.81 10.23
N LEU A 133 -7.51 6.36 10.46
CA LEU A 133 -6.34 5.62 10.95
C LEU A 133 -6.57 5.09 12.36
N ALA A 134 -7.06 5.93 13.29
CA ALA A 134 -7.39 5.52 14.65
C ALA A 134 -8.41 4.36 14.67
N ALA A 135 -9.47 4.46 13.86
CA ALA A 135 -10.47 3.41 13.71
C ALA A 135 -9.88 2.10 13.13
N ALA A 136 -9.00 2.20 12.16
CA ALA A 136 -8.33 1.04 11.55
C ALA A 136 -7.41 0.32 12.55
N MET A 137 -6.69 1.05 13.41
CA MET A 137 -5.82 0.48 14.45
C MET A 137 -6.60 -0.28 15.54
N GLN A 138 -7.84 0.15 15.85
CA GLN A 138 -8.68 -0.49 16.86
C GLN A 138 -9.31 -1.81 16.39
N ARG A 139 -9.30 -2.12 15.09
CA ARG A 139 -9.94 -3.31 14.52
C ARG A 139 -8.98 -4.50 14.44
N PRO A 140 -9.15 -5.57 15.28
CA PRO A 140 -8.15 -6.64 15.35
C PRO A 140 -8.00 -7.49 14.08
N ARG A 141 -8.92 -7.37 13.10
CA ARG A 141 -8.99 -8.26 11.92
C ARG A 141 -8.69 -7.62 10.58
N ALA A 142 -8.58 -6.30 10.50
CA ALA A 142 -8.31 -5.64 9.24
C ALA A 142 -6.80 -5.48 9.04
N ALA A 143 -6.24 -6.04 7.99
CA ALA A 143 -5.01 -5.49 7.42
C ALA A 143 -5.32 -4.04 7.02
N THR A 144 -4.47 -3.10 7.39
CA THR A 144 -4.73 -1.65 7.26
C THR A 144 -5.12 -1.26 5.84
N CYS A 145 -4.50 -1.87 4.83
CA CYS A 145 -4.81 -1.66 3.42
C CYS A 145 -6.11 -2.35 2.94
N SER A 146 -6.89 -2.98 3.83
CA SER A 146 -8.21 -3.58 3.54
C SER A 146 -9.34 -3.00 4.40
N ASP A 147 -9.02 -2.04 5.30
CA ASP A 147 -10.06 -1.34 6.05
C ASP A 147 -10.83 -0.39 5.14
N ARG A 148 -12.15 -0.63 5.03
CA ARG A 148 -13.02 0.13 4.12
C ARG A 148 -13.01 1.62 4.42
N LEU A 149 -13.08 2.02 5.69
CA LEU A 149 -13.13 3.43 6.08
C LEU A 149 -11.82 4.14 5.73
N LEU A 150 -10.68 3.49 5.99
CA LEU A 150 -9.39 4.05 5.63
C LEU A 150 -9.20 4.16 4.12
N ILE A 151 -9.59 3.15 3.33
CA ILE A 151 -9.53 3.21 1.87
C ILE A 151 -10.40 4.36 1.35
N LEU A 152 -11.62 4.53 1.87
CA LEU A 152 -12.51 5.61 1.47
C LEU A 152 -11.94 6.98 1.83
N ALA A 153 -11.41 7.16 3.03
CA ALA A 153 -10.80 8.41 3.45
C ALA A 153 -9.57 8.75 2.59
N LEU A 154 -8.66 7.78 2.38
CA LEU A 154 -7.49 7.97 1.51
C LEU A 154 -7.87 8.34 0.08
N SER A 155 -8.93 7.73 -0.46
CA SER A 155 -9.35 7.98 -1.84
C SER A 155 -9.96 9.35 -2.09
N GLN A 156 -10.29 10.12 -1.05
CA GLN A 156 -10.73 11.52 -1.20
C GLN A 156 -9.59 12.42 -1.69
N TYR A 157 -8.36 12.00 -1.49
CA TYR A 157 -7.14 12.71 -1.90
C TYR A 157 -6.59 12.24 -3.25
N ASP A 158 -7.26 11.30 -3.91
CA ASP A 158 -6.90 10.93 -5.28
C ASP A 158 -7.26 12.06 -6.25
N PRO A 159 -6.55 12.20 -7.37
CA PRO A 159 -6.95 13.11 -8.43
C PRO A 159 -8.44 12.91 -8.78
N VAL A 160 -9.17 14.01 -8.89
CA VAL A 160 -10.58 13.96 -9.30
C VAL A 160 -10.62 13.47 -10.75
N VAL A 161 -11.21 12.30 -10.97
CA VAL A 161 -11.58 11.85 -12.30
C VAL A 161 -13.10 11.97 -12.38
N ASP A 162 -13.59 12.89 -13.21
CA ASP A 162 -15.00 13.08 -13.43
C ASP A 162 -15.66 11.75 -13.83
N GLN A 163 -16.85 11.49 -13.28
CA GLN A 163 -17.68 10.30 -13.58
C GLN A 163 -17.15 8.94 -13.09
N CYS A 164 -16.08 8.88 -12.30
CA CYS A 164 -15.66 7.60 -11.72
C CYS A 164 -16.58 7.12 -10.60
N LEU A 165 -17.19 5.96 -10.80
CA LEU A 165 -17.93 5.20 -9.79
C LEU A 165 -17.02 4.16 -9.11
N ARG A 166 -17.52 3.55 -8.03
CA ARG A 166 -16.92 2.35 -7.46
C ARG A 166 -17.71 1.13 -7.93
N VAL A 167 -17.05 0.00 -8.07
CA VAL A 167 -17.69 -1.26 -8.48
C VAL A 167 -18.93 -1.58 -7.63
N GLU A 168 -18.88 -1.30 -6.31
CA GLU A 168 -20.02 -1.55 -5.42
C GLU A 168 -21.25 -0.66 -5.68
N GLN A 169 -21.12 0.40 -6.46
CA GLN A 169 -22.19 1.32 -6.83
C GLN A 169 -22.90 0.91 -8.13
N LEU A 170 -22.36 -0.08 -8.81
CA LEU A 170 -22.91 -0.61 -10.06
C LEU A 170 -23.89 -1.74 -9.79
N GLU A 171 -24.85 -1.93 -10.68
CA GLU A 171 -25.74 -3.07 -10.68
C GLU A 171 -25.11 -4.29 -11.38
N VAL A 172 -25.51 -5.49 -10.97
CA VAL A 172 -25.07 -6.73 -11.62
C VAL A 172 -25.51 -6.69 -13.10
N GLY A 173 -24.60 -7.04 -14.00
CA GLY A 173 -24.79 -6.93 -15.43
C GLY A 173 -24.31 -5.60 -16.04
N ALA A 174 -24.00 -4.59 -15.23
CA ALA A 174 -23.46 -3.34 -15.72
C ALA A 174 -22.08 -3.55 -16.40
N CYS A 175 -21.86 -2.79 -17.45
CA CYS A 175 -20.59 -2.75 -18.17
C CYS A 175 -19.75 -1.59 -17.68
N PHE A 176 -18.48 -1.84 -17.44
CA PHE A 176 -17.58 -0.81 -16.92
C PHE A 176 -16.14 -0.98 -17.42
N GLN A 177 -15.37 0.09 -17.33
CA GLN A 177 -13.96 0.11 -17.71
C GLN A 177 -13.07 0.43 -16.49
N LEU A 178 -11.99 -0.32 -16.34
CA LEU A 178 -10.92 -0.02 -15.39
C LEU A 178 -10.00 1.09 -15.92
N PRO A 179 -9.21 1.77 -15.03
CA PRO A 179 -8.26 2.80 -15.46
C PRO A 179 -7.21 2.34 -16.47
N ASP A 180 -6.92 1.04 -16.52
CA ASP A 180 -6.02 0.43 -17.49
C ASP A 180 -6.65 0.18 -18.89
N GLY A 181 -7.92 0.61 -19.08
CA GLY A 181 -8.66 0.50 -20.33
C GLY A 181 -9.40 -0.83 -20.52
N ARG A 182 -9.21 -1.82 -19.67
CA ARG A 182 -9.93 -3.10 -19.77
C ARG A 182 -11.39 -2.95 -19.40
N GLN A 183 -12.26 -3.61 -20.13
CA GLN A 183 -13.71 -3.56 -20.00
C GLN A 183 -14.28 -4.87 -19.44
N PHE A 184 -15.29 -4.76 -18.57
CA PHE A 184 -15.84 -5.88 -17.83
C PHE A 184 -17.35 -5.80 -17.71
N ILE A 185 -17.99 -6.97 -17.57
CA ILE A 185 -19.38 -7.11 -17.12
C ILE A 185 -19.35 -7.47 -15.63
N LEU A 186 -20.14 -6.77 -14.81
CA LEU A 186 -20.26 -7.01 -13.39
C LEU A 186 -21.12 -8.23 -13.11
N GLY A 187 -20.58 -9.20 -12.38
CA GLY A 187 -21.30 -10.34 -11.86
C GLY A 187 -21.50 -10.27 -10.36
N ASP A 188 -21.65 -11.44 -9.71
CA ASP A 188 -21.97 -11.55 -8.29
C ASP A 188 -20.82 -11.16 -7.37
N ARG A 189 -21.18 -10.61 -6.21
CA ARG A 189 -20.22 -10.28 -5.15
C ARG A 189 -19.78 -11.53 -4.38
N VAL A 190 -18.46 -11.69 -4.22
CA VAL A 190 -17.82 -12.73 -3.39
C VAL A 190 -16.93 -12.07 -2.36
N ARG A 191 -17.41 -11.88 -1.13
CA ARG A 191 -16.71 -11.17 -0.02
C ARG A 191 -16.36 -9.72 -0.39
N SER A 192 -15.05 -9.41 -0.53
CA SER A 192 -14.56 -8.08 -0.89
C SER A 192 -14.33 -7.89 -2.39
N ARG A 193 -14.78 -8.79 -3.23
CA ARG A 193 -14.59 -8.74 -4.68
C ARG A 193 -15.85 -9.13 -5.40
N TYR A 194 -16.00 -8.64 -6.63
CA TYR A 194 -17.00 -9.08 -7.57
C TYR A 194 -16.37 -10.01 -8.61
N ARG A 195 -17.11 -11.01 -9.07
CA ARG A 195 -16.79 -11.76 -10.28
C ARG A 195 -17.10 -10.85 -11.46
N CYS A 196 -16.17 -10.67 -12.36
CA CYS A 196 -16.34 -9.82 -13.53
C CYS A 196 -15.81 -10.57 -14.74
N ILE A 197 -16.55 -10.52 -15.84
CA ILE A 197 -16.13 -11.15 -17.11
C ILE A 197 -15.48 -10.06 -17.97
N GLU A 198 -14.24 -10.26 -18.38
CA GLU A 198 -13.57 -9.35 -19.29
C GLU A 198 -14.11 -9.50 -20.71
N PHE A 199 -14.47 -8.37 -21.33
CA PHE A 199 -15.05 -8.38 -22.69
C PHE A 199 -14.11 -8.98 -23.74
N ALA A 200 -12.83 -8.64 -23.69
CA ALA A 200 -11.87 -9.03 -24.71
C ALA A 200 -11.54 -10.54 -24.71
N SER A 201 -11.51 -11.15 -23.51
CA SER A 201 -11.05 -12.54 -23.37
C SER A 201 -12.14 -13.52 -22.92
N GLY A 202 -13.27 -13.03 -22.41
CA GLY A 202 -14.29 -13.86 -21.76
C GLY A 202 -13.86 -14.50 -20.44
N ILE A 203 -12.67 -14.12 -19.92
CA ILE A 203 -12.12 -14.71 -18.69
C ILE A 203 -12.71 -14.03 -17.46
N GLU A 204 -12.99 -14.84 -16.39
CA GLU A 204 -13.45 -14.33 -15.11
C GLU A 204 -12.28 -13.71 -14.32
N PHE A 205 -12.46 -12.47 -13.88
CA PHE A 205 -11.58 -11.76 -12.96
C PHE A 205 -12.31 -11.45 -11.65
N ARG A 206 -11.54 -11.22 -10.59
CA ARG A 206 -12.08 -10.80 -9.29
C ARG A 206 -11.63 -9.37 -8.99
N ILE A 207 -12.56 -8.43 -9.17
CA ILE A 207 -12.31 -6.99 -9.00
C ILE A 207 -12.80 -6.55 -7.62
N HIS A 208 -11.99 -5.76 -6.92
CA HIS A 208 -12.30 -5.28 -5.58
C HIS A 208 -13.51 -4.34 -5.59
N TYR A 209 -14.42 -4.46 -4.62
CA TYR A 209 -15.65 -3.68 -4.57
C TYR A 209 -15.46 -2.15 -4.51
N LEU A 210 -14.29 -1.68 -4.01
CA LEU A 210 -13.91 -0.26 -3.99
C LEU A 210 -13.06 0.18 -5.19
N ALA A 211 -12.82 -0.68 -6.18
CA ALA A 211 -12.09 -0.27 -7.37
C ALA A 211 -12.85 0.86 -8.09
N ARG A 212 -12.13 1.87 -8.56
CA ARG A 212 -12.68 2.97 -9.38
C ARG A 212 -12.87 2.49 -10.80
N VAL A 213 -13.99 2.86 -11.39
CA VAL A 213 -14.40 2.42 -12.72
C VAL A 213 -15.18 3.51 -13.44
N LEU A 214 -15.15 3.48 -14.75
CA LEU A 214 -16.04 4.25 -15.60
C LEU A 214 -17.21 3.35 -16.01
N LEU A 215 -18.44 3.77 -15.75
CA LEU A 215 -19.64 3.08 -16.26
C LEU A 215 -19.67 3.24 -17.78
N LEU A 216 -19.91 2.15 -18.49
CA LEU A 216 -20.13 2.17 -19.94
C LEU A 216 -21.63 2.08 -20.20
N GLU A 217 -22.18 3.06 -20.91
CA GLU A 217 -23.52 2.97 -21.47
C GLU A 217 -23.43 2.04 -22.68
N LEU A 218 -24.23 0.99 -22.70
CA LEU A 218 -24.40 0.14 -23.87
C LEU A 218 -25.49 0.78 -24.72
N ASP A 219 -25.13 1.26 -25.89
CA ASP A 219 -26.08 1.71 -26.91
C ASP A 219 -27.01 0.58 -27.40
#